data_6a7dab8344924a930f0678215396975e
#
_entry.id   6a7dab8344924a930f0678215396975e
#
_cell.length_a   1.000
_cell.length_b   1.000
_cell.length_c   1.000
_cell.angle_alpha   90.00
_cell.angle_beta   90.00
_cell.angle_gamma   90.00
#
_symmetry.space_group_name_H-M   'P 1'
#
loop_
_entity.id
_entity.type
_entity.pdbx_description
1 polymer ?
#
loop_
_entity_poly.entity_id
_entity_poly.type
_entity_poly.pdbx_seq_one_letter_code
_entity_poly.pdbx_strand_id
1 'polypeptide(L)'
;RVDNPELLRAQELGLKIYSYPEFLYEQSKDKIRIVIGGSHGKTTITSMILHVMRYAGIETDFMVGAQLEGFDVMVRLSESAKYMVIEGDEYLTSPVDRVPKFHKYKPDIAVISGISWDHVNVFPTFENYVEQFEIFANTIIPNGCLIYDKTDTEAEKIASKTQCLTKGYDIHPFKHIDNKIFLVLPDGSLLPVLVFGQHNMKNINAARFVCNEIGISDDVFYNAISTFKGASRRLELIFEDKTKSNTVYRDFAHAPSKVLATVKALREQYREKYLLIVFELHTYSSLSEVFIDHYSNCLDDCDKAIVFYDYHAVELKRLENMTDERIKRGFSRDDIQIVHTKEELLELLAKDKTNSVVVGLLSSGDFNGLTTDDLKDIYSES
;
A
#
# COMPACT_ATOMS: atom_id res chain seq x y z
N ARG A 1 -6.40 -24.75 4.67
CA ARG A 1 -7.54 -25.29 5.44
C ARG A 1 -7.01 -26.17 6.55
N VAL A 2 -7.74 -26.24 7.67
CA VAL A 2 -7.40 -27.11 8.81
C VAL A 2 -7.48 -28.61 8.48
N ASP A 3 -8.24 -28.94 7.44
CA ASP A 3 -8.49 -30.28 6.92
C ASP A 3 -7.58 -30.65 5.73
N ASN A 4 -6.50 -29.89 5.51
CA ASN A 4 -5.53 -30.19 4.45
C ASN A 4 -4.84 -31.55 4.72
N PRO A 5 -4.90 -32.53 3.79
CA PRO A 5 -4.36 -33.89 4.02
C PRO A 5 -2.85 -33.90 4.32
N GLU A 6 -2.08 -33.01 3.69
CA GLU A 6 -0.62 -32.89 3.94
C GLU A 6 -0.35 -32.37 5.35
N LEU A 7 -1.13 -31.38 5.81
CA LEU A 7 -1.03 -30.86 7.18
C LEU A 7 -1.35 -31.95 8.21
N LEU A 8 -2.45 -32.66 8.03
CA LEU A 8 -2.86 -33.76 8.91
C LEU A 8 -1.78 -34.84 8.95
N ARG A 9 -1.22 -35.22 7.78
CA ARG A 9 -0.15 -36.23 7.72
C ARG A 9 1.13 -35.77 8.39
N ALA A 10 1.52 -34.50 8.24
CA ALA A 10 2.67 -33.94 8.92
C ALA A 10 2.50 -33.95 10.44
N GLN A 11 1.28 -33.65 10.94
CA GLN A 11 0.93 -33.72 12.36
C GLN A 11 1.02 -35.15 12.91
N GLU A 12 0.44 -36.14 12.17
CA GLU A 12 0.52 -37.57 12.54
C GLU A 12 1.98 -38.07 12.63
N LEU A 13 2.85 -37.58 11.77
CA LEU A 13 4.27 -37.94 11.75
C LEU A 13 5.10 -37.17 12.78
N GLY A 14 4.50 -36.24 13.55
CA GLY A 14 5.21 -35.41 14.52
C GLY A 14 6.23 -34.47 13.90
N LEU A 15 6.05 -34.09 12.63
CA LEU A 15 6.98 -33.17 11.96
C LEU A 15 6.83 -31.75 12.51
N LYS A 16 7.92 -31.00 12.55
CA LYS A 16 7.89 -29.59 12.92
C LYS A 16 7.23 -28.80 11.78
N ILE A 17 6.11 -28.17 12.08
CA ILE A 17 5.32 -27.37 11.14
C ILE A 17 5.53 -25.92 11.49
N TYR A 18 5.81 -25.11 10.46
CA TYR A 18 5.89 -23.66 10.54
C TYR A 18 4.81 -23.01 9.71
N SER A 19 4.20 -21.97 10.22
CA SER A 19 3.55 -21.00 9.37
C SER A 19 4.60 -20.20 8.58
N TYR A 20 4.16 -19.56 7.49
CA TYR A 20 5.04 -18.72 6.69
C TYR A 20 5.80 -17.65 7.52
N PRO A 21 5.14 -16.84 8.39
CA PRO A 21 5.85 -15.85 9.19
C PRO A 21 6.77 -16.48 10.27
N GLU A 22 6.41 -17.62 10.83
CA GLU A 22 7.30 -18.34 11.76
C GLU A 22 8.56 -18.83 11.07
N PHE A 23 8.43 -19.33 9.83
CA PHE A 23 9.60 -19.73 9.05
C PHE A 23 10.51 -18.54 8.75
N LEU A 24 9.95 -17.39 8.35
CA LEU A 24 10.73 -16.17 8.12
C LEU A 24 11.44 -15.70 9.40
N TYR A 25 10.78 -15.77 10.54
CA TYR A 25 11.40 -15.46 11.82
C TYR A 25 12.57 -16.39 12.13
N GLU A 26 12.40 -17.70 11.98
CA GLU A 26 13.47 -18.69 12.22
C GLU A 26 14.69 -18.44 11.32
N GLN A 27 14.47 -18.05 10.05
CA GLN A 27 15.55 -17.74 9.11
C GLN A 27 16.21 -16.38 9.36
N SER A 28 15.61 -15.54 10.20
CA SER A 28 16.10 -14.18 10.45
C SER A 28 16.35 -13.86 11.92
N LYS A 29 16.26 -14.84 12.82
CA LYS A 29 16.39 -14.61 14.27
C LYS A 29 17.74 -14.03 14.69
N ASP A 30 18.79 -14.31 13.92
CA ASP A 30 20.15 -13.82 14.16
C ASP A 30 20.47 -12.55 13.34
N LYS A 31 19.46 -11.94 12.69
CA LYS A 31 19.57 -10.73 11.87
C LYS A 31 18.83 -9.57 12.53
N ILE A 32 19.19 -8.36 12.12
CA ILE A 32 18.44 -7.16 12.48
C ILE A 32 17.16 -7.13 11.65
N ARG A 33 16.01 -7.35 12.27
CA ARG A 33 14.69 -7.41 11.63
C ARG A 33 14.05 -6.02 11.65
N ILE A 34 13.77 -5.52 10.46
CA ILE A 34 13.09 -4.26 10.21
C ILE A 34 11.70 -4.60 9.70
N VAL A 35 10.65 -4.36 10.49
CA VAL A 35 9.27 -4.75 10.16
C VAL A 35 8.39 -3.53 9.96
N ILE A 36 7.82 -3.41 8.77
CA ILE A 36 7.00 -2.27 8.38
C ILE A 36 5.52 -2.65 8.48
N GLY A 37 4.88 -2.29 9.60
CA GLY A 37 3.45 -2.41 9.83
C GLY A 37 2.69 -1.11 9.53
N GLY A 38 1.36 -1.21 9.51
CA GLY A 38 0.47 -0.07 9.27
C GLY A 38 -0.55 -0.35 8.18
N SER A 39 -1.63 0.39 8.19
CA SER A 39 -2.71 0.24 7.20
C SER A 39 -2.30 0.78 5.82
N HIS A 40 -1.35 1.72 5.78
CA HIS A 40 -0.90 2.40 4.57
C HIS A 40 0.62 2.33 4.40
N GLY A 41 1.08 2.48 3.16
CA GLY A 41 2.49 2.70 2.85
C GLY A 41 3.43 1.51 3.05
N LYS A 42 3.02 0.39 3.64
CA LYS A 42 3.90 -0.77 3.94
C LYS A 42 4.82 -1.12 2.77
N THR A 43 4.24 -1.50 1.63
CA THR A 43 5.01 -1.89 0.42
C THR A 43 5.92 -0.77 -0.06
N THR A 44 5.43 0.47 -0.08
CA THR A 44 6.19 1.62 -0.57
C THR A 44 7.37 1.94 0.36
N ILE A 45 7.15 1.97 1.69
CA ILE A 45 8.23 2.20 2.68
C ILE A 45 9.26 1.07 2.60
N THR A 46 8.82 -0.19 2.56
CA THR A 46 9.71 -1.35 2.38
C THR A 46 10.55 -1.22 1.11
N SER A 47 9.92 -0.85 -0.01
CA SER A 47 10.60 -0.64 -1.30
C SER A 47 11.62 0.49 -1.24
N MET A 48 11.28 1.62 -0.61
CA MET A 48 12.19 2.75 -0.42
C MET A 48 13.41 2.35 0.41
N ILE A 49 13.20 1.64 1.52
CA ILE A 49 14.29 1.13 2.37
C ILE A 49 15.21 0.21 1.57
N LEU A 50 14.66 -0.77 0.87
CA LEU A 50 15.42 -1.71 0.05
C LEU A 50 16.18 -1.01 -1.08
N HIS A 51 15.57 -0.01 -1.73
CA HIS A 51 16.21 0.81 -2.75
C HIS A 51 17.44 1.56 -2.19
N VAL A 52 17.27 2.20 -1.03
CA VAL A 52 18.36 2.92 -0.36
C VAL A 52 19.46 1.98 0.12
N MET A 53 19.14 0.83 0.72
CA MET A 53 20.11 -0.16 1.15
C MET A 53 20.92 -0.72 -0.02
N ARG A 54 20.25 -1.01 -1.15
CA ARG A 54 20.91 -1.44 -2.39
C ARG A 54 21.84 -0.35 -2.94
N TYR A 55 21.39 0.91 -2.95
CA TYR A 55 22.22 2.04 -3.37
C TYR A 55 23.47 2.20 -2.48
N ALA A 56 23.31 1.98 -1.17
CA ALA A 56 24.41 1.99 -0.22
C ALA A 56 25.31 0.74 -0.25
N GLY A 57 25.05 -0.24 -1.13
CA GLY A 57 25.81 -1.49 -1.22
C GLY A 57 25.60 -2.44 -0.04
N ILE A 58 24.50 -2.30 0.71
CA ILE A 58 24.18 -3.14 1.86
C ILE A 58 23.41 -4.38 1.42
N GLU A 59 23.99 -5.55 1.63
CA GLU A 59 23.31 -6.82 1.38
C GLU A 59 22.20 -7.03 2.39
N THR A 60 20.99 -7.34 1.90
CA THR A 60 19.76 -7.38 2.69
C THR A 60 18.88 -8.53 2.27
N ASP A 61 18.41 -9.30 3.23
CA ASP A 61 17.28 -10.21 3.04
C ASP A 61 15.98 -9.44 3.17
N PHE A 62 14.95 -9.92 2.50
CA PHE A 62 13.67 -9.22 2.52
C PHE A 62 12.47 -10.13 2.24
N MET A 63 11.31 -9.67 2.67
CA MET A 63 10.00 -10.15 2.25
C MET A 63 9.10 -8.96 1.98
N VAL A 64 8.55 -8.90 0.77
CA VAL A 64 7.65 -7.84 0.28
C VAL A 64 6.37 -8.44 -0.26
N GLY A 65 5.26 -7.72 -0.14
CA GLY A 65 3.94 -8.16 -0.59
C GLY A 65 3.67 -7.97 -2.09
N ALA A 66 4.60 -7.37 -2.83
CA ALA A 66 4.49 -7.13 -4.28
C ALA A 66 5.86 -7.19 -4.95
N GLN A 67 5.87 -7.48 -6.26
CA GLN A 67 7.10 -7.39 -7.06
C GLN A 67 7.62 -5.95 -7.08
N LEU A 68 8.93 -5.78 -6.88
CA LEU A 68 9.58 -4.48 -6.90
C LEU A 68 10.46 -4.33 -8.15
N GLU A 69 10.54 -3.12 -8.70
CA GLU A 69 11.45 -2.83 -9.82
C GLU A 69 12.90 -3.08 -9.41
N GLY A 70 13.60 -3.89 -10.19
CA GLY A 70 14.99 -4.28 -9.94
C GLY A 70 15.18 -5.39 -8.90
N PHE A 71 14.11 -6.08 -8.50
CA PHE A 71 14.15 -7.28 -7.67
C PHE A 71 13.43 -8.42 -8.38
N ASP A 72 14.12 -9.55 -8.57
CA ASP A 72 13.59 -10.70 -9.32
C ASP A 72 12.63 -11.56 -8.49
N VAL A 73 12.64 -11.39 -7.17
CA VAL A 73 11.88 -12.19 -6.21
C VAL A 73 11.20 -11.31 -5.16
N MET A 74 10.13 -11.82 -4.56
CA MET A 74 9.45 -11.15 -3.44
C MET A 74 10.02 -11.56 -2.08
N VAL A 75 10.78 -12.65 -2.01
CA VAL A 75 11.45 -13.14 -0.79
C VAL A 75 12.87 -13.52 -1.12
N ARG A 76 13.81 -12.96 -0.38
CA ARG A 76 15.22 -13.34 -0.41
C ARG A 76 15.67 -13.75 1.00
N LEU A 77 16.30 -14.89 1.11
CA LEU A 77 16.93 -15.40 2.33
C LEU A 77 18.36 -15.86 2.01
N SER A 78 19.32 -15.40 2.79
CA SER A 78 20.75 -15.73 2.65
C SER A 78 21.38 -15.97 4.02
N GLU A 79 22.55 -16.57 4.04
CA GLU A 79 23.32 -16.75 5.28
C GLU A 79 24.09 -15.47 5.66
N SER A 80 24.49 -14.67 4.66
CA SER A 80 25.42 -13.54 4.81
C SER A 80 24.77 -12.21 5.19
N ALA A 81 23.52 -11.99 4.82
CA ALA A 81 22.86 -10.71 5.07
C ALA A 81 22.66 -10.45 6.56
N LYS A 82 23.11 -9.27 7.00
CA LYS A 82 22.97 -8.80 8.38
C LYS A 82 21.53 -8.34 8.68
N TYR A 83 20.81 -7.87 7.66
CA TYR A 83 19.48 -7.25 7.79
C TYR A 83 18.41 -8.11 7.14
N MET A 84 17.22 -8.10 7.74
CA MET A 84 16.00 -8.65 7.17
C MET A 84 14.91 -7.59 7.19
N VAL A 85 14.48 -7.11 6.02
CA VAL A 85 13.38 -6.14 5.86
C VAL A 85 12.10 -6.87 5.53
N ILE A 86 11.07 -6.69 6.33
CA ILE A 86 9.80 -7.45 6.24
C ILE A 86 8.63 -6.50 6.11
N GLU A 87 7.82 -6.68 5.08
CA GLU A 87 6.49 -6.06 5.04
C GLU A 87 5.59 -6.75 6.06
N GLY A 88 5.26 -6.04 7.14
CA GLY A 88 4.47 -6.52 8.26
C GLY A 88 2.97 -6.48 7.97
N ASP A 89 2.43 -7.61 7.51
CA ASP A 89 1.00 -7.74 7.21
C ASP A 89 0.21 -8.01 8.51
N GLU A 90 -0.81 -7.21 8.76
CA GLU A 90 -1.74 -7.33 9.87
C GLU A 90 -2.78 -8.45 9.68
N TYR A 91 -2.84 -9.05 8.49
CA TYR A 91 -3.75 -10.16 8.25
C TYR A 91 -3.29 -11.45 8.93
N LEU A 92 -4.23 -12.39 9.14
CA LEU A 92 -4.00 -13.62 9.89
C LEU A 92 -2.89 -14.50 9.30
N THR A 93 -2.12 -15.14 10.16
CA THR A 93 -1.00 -16.04 9.82
C THR A 93 -1.47 -17.24 9.01
N SER A 94 -2.49 -17.95 9.49
CA SER A 94 -3.05 -19.13 8.82
C SER A 94 -4.45 -19.46 9.34
N PRO A 95 -5.16 -20.38 8.71
CA PRO A 95 -6.45 -20.87 9.23
C PRO A 95 -6.36 -21.56 10.60
N VAL A 96 -5.21 -22.11 10.95
CA VAL A 96 -4.98 -22.82 12.22
C VAL A 96 -4.32 -21.94 13.28
N ASP A 97 -3.67 -20.84 12.86
CA ASP A 97 -3.09 -19.83 13.75
C ASP A 97 -3.67 -18.47 13.33
N ARG A 98 -4.67 -18.02 14.07
CA ARG A 98 -5.44 -16.80 13.78
C ARG A 98 -4.82 -15.55 14.38
N VAL A 99 -3.50 -15.54 14.56
CA VAL A 99 -2.72 -14.38 15.01
C VAL A 99 -2.24 -13.61 13.79
N PRO A 100 -2.22 -12.27 13.80
CA PRO A 100 -1.64 -11.47 12.73
C PRO A 100 -0.19 -11.82 12.44
N LYS A 101 0.19 -11.82 11.15
CA LYS A 101 1.54 -12.21 10.71
C LYS A 101 2.63 -11.39 11.38
N PHE A 102 2.46 -10.06 11.49
CA PHE A 102 3.48 -9.17 12.02
C PHE A 102 3.79 -9.39 13.52
N HIS A 103 2.91 -10.06 14.29
CA HIS A 103 3.20 -10.45 15.68
C HIS A 103 4.32 -11.50 15.79
N LYS A 104 4.59 -12.24 14.71
CA LYS A 104 5.56 -13.36 14.74
C LYS A 104 7.00 -12.90 14.56
N TYR A 105 7.23 -11.68 14.03
CA TYR A 105 8.57 -11.28 13.54
C TYR A 105 9.52 -10.73 14.60
N LYS A 106 9.03 -10.30 15.76
CA LYS A 106 9.85 -9.75 16.87
C LYS A 106 10.90 -8.75 16.38
N PRO A 107 10.49 -7.56 15.89
CA PRO A 107 11.37 -6.61 15.22
C PRO A 107 12.42 -6.01 16.16
N ASP A 108 13.60 -5.73 15.61
CA ASP A 108 14.59 -4.81 16.18
C ASP A 108 14.16 -3.36 15.89
N ILE A 109 13.66 -3.11 14.68
CA ILE A 109 13.10 -1.82 14.27
C ILE A 109 11.70 -2.08 13.71
N ALA A 110 10.68 -1.50 14.33
CA ALA A 110 9.31 -1.54 13.86
C ALA A 110 8.87 -0.19 13.29
N VAL A 111 8.04 -0.23 12.25
CA VAL A 111 7.35 0.96 11.75
C VAL A 111 5.85 0.77 11.91
N ILE A 112 5.13 1.79 12.40
CA ILE A 112 3.67 1.91 12.31
C ILE A 112 3.36 3.13 11.46
N SER A 113 2.96 2.90 10.20
CA SER A 113 2.76 3.93 9.18
C SER A 113 1.32 4.50 9.14
N GLY A 114 0.58 4.34 10.22
CA GLY A 114 -0.80 4.77 10.41
C GLY A 114 -1.75 3.59 10.63
N ILE A 115 -2.87 3.86 11.29
CA ILE A 115 -3.89 2.86 11.67
C ILE A 115 -5.24 3.32 11.18
N SER A 116 -5.71 2.73 10.09
CA SER A 116 -7.05 2.93 9.54
C SER A 116 -7.75 1.60 9.37
N TRP A 117 -8.98 1.51 9.81
CA TRP A 117 -9.73 0.25 9.83
C TRP A 117 -9.80 -0.40 8.44
N ASP A 118 -9.28 -1.62 8.37
CA ASP A 118 -9.31 -2.50 7.19
C ASP A 118 -9.59 -3.94 7.66
N HIS A 119 -9.83 -4.85 6.72
CA HIS A 119 -10.05 -6.28 7.02
C HIS A 119 -11.19 -6.56 8.00
N VAL A 120 -12.35 -5.90 7.81
CA VAL A 120 -13.53 -6.00 8.70
C VAL A 120 -14.05 -7.43 8.90
N ASN A 121 -13.77 -8.34 7.95
CA ASN A 121 -14.07 -9.76 8.05
C ASN A 121 -13.21 -10.50 9.10
N VAL A 122 -12.10 -9.91 9.50
CA VAL A 122 -11.16 -10.47 10.48
C VAL A 122 -11.22 -9.68 11.79
N PHE A 123 -11.29 -8.36 11.70
CA PHE A 123 -11.32 -7.41 12.82
C PHE A 123 -12.68 -6.69 12.82
N PRO A 124 -13.67 -7.22 13.55
CA PRO A 124 -15.05 -6.73 13.47
C PRO A 124 -15.25 -5.31 14.01
N THR A 125 -14.33 -4.81 14.84
CA THR A 125 -14.36 -3.45 15.38
C THR A 125 -13.03 -2.75 15.18
N PHE A 126 -13.06 -1.42 15.16
CA PHE A 126 -11.84 -0.62 15.05
C PHE A 126 -10.90 -0.81 16.25
N GLU A 127 -11.48 -0.93 17.46
CA GLU A 127 -10.73 -1.16 18.69
C GLU A 127 -9.95 -2.49 18.62
N ASN A 128 -10.60 -3.56 18.13
CA ASN A 128 -9.93 -4.85 17.94
C ASN A 128 -8.81 -4.77 16.91
N TYR A 129 -8.97 -3.94 15.87
CA TYR A 129 -7.93 -3.69 14.88
C TYR A 129 -6.75 -2.91 15.48
N VAL A 130 -7.00 -1.84 16.24
CA VAL A 130 -5.97 -1.05 16.94
C VAL A 130 -5.18 -1.90 17.93
N GLU A 131 -5.85 -2.79 18.68
CA GLU A 131 -5.22 -3.73 19.62
C GLU A 131 -4.12 -4.58 18.96
N GLN A 132 -4.28 -4.95 17.66
CA GLN A 132 -3.26 -5.74 16.97
C GLN A 132 -1.95 -4.96 16.81
N PHE A 133 -2.02 -3.65 16.61
CA PHE A 133 -0.83 -2.79 16.54
C PHE A 133 -0.21 -2.54 17.92
N GLU A 134 -1.01 -2.48 18.99
CA GLU A 134 -0.50 -2.43 20.36
C GLU A 134 0.28 -3.71 20.71
N ILE A 135 -0.27 -4.88 20.36
CA ILE A 135 0.42 -6.17 20.51
C ILE A 135 1.70 -6.19 19.67
N PHE A 136 1.65 -5.75 18.41
CA PHE A 136 2.81 -5.68 17.54
C PHE A 136 3.92 -4.82 18.15
N ALA A 137 3.63 -3.63 18.63
CA ALA A 137 4.60 -2.76 19.31
C ALA A 137 5.24 -3.44 20.53
N ASN A 138 4.47 -4.25 21.27
CA ASN A 138 4.96 -5.01 22.41
C ASN A 138 5.82 -6.23 22.02
N THR A 139 5.88 -6.62 20.74
CA THR A 139 6.78 -7.68 20.25
C THR A 139 8.18 -7.16 19.90
N ILE A 140 8.41 -5.85 19.91
CA ILE A 140 9.72 -5.24 19.69
C ILE A 140 10.69 -5.75 20.76
N ILE A 141 11.88 -6.19 20.33
CA ILE A 141 12.88 -6.73 21.26
C ILE A 141 13.38 -5.65 22.24
N PRO A 142 13.91 -6.06 23.40
CA PRO A 142 14.60 -5.12 24.30
C PRO A 142 15.69 -4.33 23.56
N ASN A 143 15.74 -3.00 23.75
CA ASN A 143 16.58 -2.04 23.04
C ASN A 143 16.25 -1.83 21.55
N GLY A 144 15.11 -2.34 21.07
CA GLY A 144 14.61 -2.04 19.75
C GLY A 144 13.99 -0.64 19.66
N CYS A 145 13.53 -0.28 18.47
CA CYS A 145 12.98 1.04 18.16
C CYS A 145 11.62 0.94 17.46
N LEU A 146 10.65 1.75 17.90
CA LEU A 146 9.39 2.00 17.19
C LEU A 146 9.47 3.34 16.46
N ILE A 147 9.34 3.31 15.14
CA ILE A 147 9.17 4.49 14.28
C ILE A 147 7.69 4.58 13.92
N TYR A 148 7.05 5.73 14.14
CA TYR A 148 5.60 5.86 13.97
C TYR A 148 5.19 7.18 13.34
N ASP A 149 4.07 7.18 12.60
CA ASP A 149 3.44 8.41 12.11
C ASP A 149 2.84 9.17 13.31
N LYS A 150 3.48 10.26 13.72
CA LYS A 150 3.02 11.08 14.85
C LYS A 150 1.73 11.86 14.59
N THR A 151 1.27 11.89 13.33
CA THR A 151 0.00 12.55 12.96
C THR A 151 -1.18 11.58 13.04
N ASP A 152 -0.91 10.29 13.22
CA ASP A 152 -1.92 9.27 13.46
C ASP A 152 -2.14 9.12 14.97
N THR A 153 -3.36 9.44 15.42
CA THR A 153 -3.71 9.47 16.85
C THR A 153 -3.53 8.13 17.55
N GLU A 154 -3.86 7.02 16.87
CA GLU A 154 -3.76 5.69 17.48
C GLU A 154 -2.29 5.23 17.51
N ALA A 155 -1.52 5.50 16.46
CA ALA A 155 -0.07 5.21 16.45
C ALA A 155 0.66 6.00 17.55
N GLU A 156 0.31 7.27 17.77
CA GLU A 156 0.87 8.10 18.84
C GLU A 156 0.51 7.56 20.23
N LYS A 157 -0.76 7.17 20.46
CA LYS A 157 -1.18 6.54 21.72
C LYS A 157 -0.41 5.25 22.00
N ILE A 158 -0.20 4.40 21.00
CA ILE A 158 0.57 3.17 21.13
C ILE A 158 2.02 3.50 21.48
N ALA A 159 2.65 4.42 20.74
CA ALA A 159 4.02 4.84 20.98
C ALA A 159 4.22 5.38 22.40
N SER A 160 3.25 6.13 22.95
CA SER A 160 3.31 6.68 24.31
C SER A 160 3.28 5.63 25.42
N LYS A 161 2.73 4.43 25.15
CA LYS A 161 2.67 3.31 26.08
C LYS A 161 3.81 2.32 25.93
N THR A 162 4.52 2.36 24.79
CA THR A 162 5.58 1.41 24.45
C THR A 162 6.85 1.70 25.26
N GLN A 163 7.51 0.65 25.74
CA GLN A 163 8.72 0.78 26.60
C GLN A 163 10.03 0.88 25.81
N CYS A 164 10.02 0.60 24.50
CA CYS A 164 11.21 0.74 23.66
C CYS A 164 11.46 2.21 23.27
N LEU A 165 12.58 2.48 22.61
CA LEU A 165 12.85 3.79 21.99
C LEU A 165 11.76 4.09 20.95
N THR A 166 11.19 5.30 20.99
CA THR A 166 10.17 5.72 20.02
C THR A 166 10.63 6.95 19.24
N LYS A 167 10.37 6.97 17.92
CA LYS A 167 10.69 8.05 17.00
C LYS A 167 9.49 8.41 16.14
N GLY A 168 8.82 9.52 16.45
CA GLY A 168 7.70 10.02 15.65
C GLY A 168 8.17 10.76 14.40
N TYR A 169 7.67 10.36 13.23
CA TYR A 169 7.89 11.09 11.99
C TYR A 169 6.61 11.79 11.52
N ASP A 170 6.78 12.75 10.64
CA ASP A 170 5.73 13.51 9.96
C ASP A 170 6.00 13.49 8.45
N ILE A 171 5.17 14.21 7.70
CA ILE A 171 5.40 14.46 6.28
C ILE A 171 6.76 15.14 6.07
N HIS A 172 7.56 14.61 5.12
CA HIS A 172 8.80 15.29 4.74
C HIS A 172 8.48 16.65 4.10
N PRO A 173 9.12 17.76 4.48
CA PRO A 173 8.91 19.05 3.82
C PRO A 173 9.15 18.95 2.32
N PHE A 174 8.22 19.50 1.52
CA PHE A 174 8.30 19.44 0.07
C PHE A 174 7.68 20.68 -0.59
N LYS A 175 8.03 20.89 -1.85
CA LYS A 175 7.44 21.93 -2.72
C LYS A 175 6.98 21.29 -4.04
N HIS A 176 5.88 21.80 -4.56
CA HIS A 176 5.40 21.50 -5.89
C HIS A 176 5.71 22.66 -6.82
N ILE A 177 6.61 22.47 -7.79
CA ILE A 177 7.08 23.49 -8.72
C ILE A 177 7.01 22.91 -10.15
N ASP A 178 6.29 23.55 -11.06
CA ASP A 178 6.16 23.17 -12.46
C ASP A 178 5.86 21.66 -12.67
N ASN A 179 4.84 21.16 -11.97
CA ASN A 179 4.40 19.76 -11.96
C ASN A 179 5.50 18.76 -11.50
N LYS A 180 6.52 19.21 -10.78
CA LYS A 180 7.55 18.37 -10.17
C LYS A 180 7.54 18.53 -8.65
N ILE A 181 7.84 17.45 -7.97
CA ILE A 181 7.98 17.45 -6.51
C ILE A 181 9.46 17.61 -6.14
N PHE A 182 9.71 18.47 -5.20
CA PHE A 182 11.03 18.68 -4.62
C PHE A 182 10.95 18.52 -3.10
N LEU A 183 11.77 17.66 -2.55
CA LEU A 183 12.00 17.64 -1.10
C LEU A 183 12.76 18.90 -0.70
N VAL A 184 12.40 19.49 0.44
CA VAL A 184 13.16 20.58 1.05
C VAL A 184 14.11 19.96 2.08
N LEU A 185 15.40 19.97 1.78
CA LEU A 185 16.43 19.39 2.63
C LEU A 185 16.70 20.26 3.87
N PRO A 186 17.38 19.75 4.92
CA PRO A 186 17.65 20.50 6.14
C PRO A 186 18.43 21.82 5.93
N ASP A 187 19.25 21.88 4.88
CA ASP A 187 19.99 23.10 4.49
C ASP A 187 19.17 24.07 3.64
N GLY A 188 17.90 23.76 3.37
CA GLY A 188 17.00 24.53 2.52
C GLY A 188 17.11 24.27 1.02
N SER A 189 18.04 23.43 0.58
CA SER A 189 18.15 23.03 -0.82
C SER A 189 16.98 22.19 -1.28
N LEU A 190 16.75 22.12 -2.60
CA LEU A 190 15.64 21.41 -3.22
C LEU A 190 16.14 20.18 -3.97
N LEU A 191 15.63 19.03 -3.61
CA LEU A 191 15.95 17.75 -4.25
C LEU A 191 14.74 17.25 -5.05
N PRO A 192 14.84 17.10 -6.38
CA PRO A 192 13.75 16.54 -7.17
C PRO A 192 13.55 15.05 -6.85
N VAL A 193 12.28 14.62 -6.77
CA VAL A 193 11.89 13.22 -6.60
C VAL A 193 10.86 12.82 -7.66
N LEU A 194 10.79 11.53 -7.95
CA LEU A 194 9.95 11.00 -9.03
C LEU A 194 8.55 10.60 -8.53
N VAL A 195 8.39 10.41 -7.24
CA VAL A 195 7.10 10.08 -6.60
C VAL A 195 6.41 11.34 -6.10
N PHE A 196 5.09 11.33 -6.07
CA PHE A 196 4.28 12.47 -5.69
C PHE A 196 3.17 12.08 -4.69
N GLY A 197 2.46 13.08 -4.17
CA GLY A 197 1.40 12.94 -3.18
C GLY A 197 1.93 12.94 -1.74
N GLN A 198 1.16 13.55 -0.84
CA GLN A 198 1.52 13.73 0.57
C GLN A 198 1.83 12.41 1.28
N HIS A 199 1.08 11.34 0.95
CA HIS A 199 1.33 10.01 1.50
C HIS A 199 2.72 9.47 1.12
N ASN A 200 3.23 9.75 -0.10
CA ASN A 200 4.58 9.36 -0.48
C ASN A 200 5.65 10.21 0.23
N MET A 201 5.37 11.47 0.52
CA MET A 201 6.28 12.31 1.33
C MET A 201 6.36 11.79 2.78
N LYS A 202 5.28 11.28 3.34
CA LYS A 202 5.29 10.55 4.62
C LYS A 202 6.09 9.26 4.53
N ASN A 203 5.88 8.46 3.47
CA ASN A 203 6.60 7.19 3.26
C ASN A 203 8.12 7.42 3.12
N ILE A 204 8.55 8.48 2.41
CA ILE A 204 9.96 8.89 2.31
C ILE A 204 10.54 9.15 3.69
N ASN A 205 9.82 9.92 4.52
CA ASN A 205 10.33 10.27 5.85
C ASN A 205 10.38 9.06 6.79
N ALA A 206 9.40 8.16 6.72
CA ALA A 206 9.44 6.87 7.43
C ALA A 206 10.67 6.04 7.04
N ALA A 207 10.91 5.89 5.73
CA ALA A 207 12.07 5.17 5.21
C ALA A 207 13.40 5.84 5.64
N ARG A 208 13.46 7.18 5.65
CA ARG A 208 14.62 7.93 6.13
C ARG A 208 14.93 7.63 7.60
N PHE A 209 13.90 7.65 8.47
CA PHE A 209 14.09 7.33 9.89
C PHE A 209 14.63 5.91 10.08
N VAL A 210 14.12 4.93 9.32
CA VAL A 210 14.65 3.55 9.35
C VAL A 210 16.10 3.49 8.87
N CYS A 211 16.41 4.13 7.74
CA CYS A 211 17.75 4.15 7.18
C CYS A 211 18.76 4.80 8.15
N ASN A 212 18.37 5.89 8.79
CA ASN A 212 19.21 6.53 9.80
C ASN A 212 19.45 5.64 11.03
N GLU A 213 18.44 4.84 11.44
CA GLU A 213 18.55 3.90 12.57
C GLU A 213 19.59 2.80 12.31
N ILE A 214 19.76 2.40 11.06
CA ILE A 214 20.78 1.42 10.66
C ILE A 214 22.12 2.04 10.23
N GLY A 215 22.29 3.35 10.43
CA GLY A 215 23.54 4.08 10.20
C GLY A 215 23.75 4.59 8.77
N ILE A 216 22.72 4.60 7.91
CA ILE A 216 22.80 5.25 6.60
C ILE A 216 22.62 6.77 6.80
N SER A 217 23.58 7.55 6.31
CA SER A 217 23.53 9.01 6.42
C SER A 217 22.45 9.63 5.54
N ASP A 218 22.01 10.83 5.90
CA ASP A 218 21.05 11.60 5.10
C ASP A 218 21.54 11.85 3.66
N ASP A 219 22.83 12.11 3.45
CA ASP A 219 23.39 12.32 2.12
C ASP A 219 23.22 11.08 1.23
N VAL A 220 23.51 9.89 1.74
CA VAL A 220 23.32 8.63 1.01
C VAL A 220 21.83 8.39 0.78
N PHE A 221 20.99 8.63 1.79
CA PHE A 221 19.54 8.49 1.68
C PHE A 221 18.97 9.38 0.58
N TYR A 222 19.28 10.68 0.59
CA TYR A 222 18.73 11.64 -0.36
C TYR A 222 19.21 11.38 -1.78
N ASN A 223 20.47 11.01 -1.97
CA ASN A 223 20.98 10.62 -3.28
C ASN A 223 20.27 9.38 -3.84
N ALA A 224 20.01 8.40 -3.00
CA ALA A 224 19.28 7.19 -3.39
C ALA A 224 17.81 7.49 -3.71
N ILE A 225 17.09 8.17 -2.80
CA ILE A 225 15.65 8.37 -2.92
C ILE A 225 15.26 9.24 -4.13
N SER A 226 16.14 10.13 -4.59
CA SER A 226 15.92 10.93 -5.80
C SER A 226 15.77 10.09 -7.07
N THR A 227 16.27 8.86 -7.05
CA THR A 227 16.19 7.90 -8.17
C THR A 227 15.08 6.87 -8.04
N PHE A 228 14.34 6.90 -6.91
CA PHE A 228 13.27 5.95 -6.65
C PHE A 228 12.05 6.25 -7.50
N LYS A 229 11.65 5.32 -8.36
CA LYS A 229 10.55 5.51 -9.33
C LYS A 229 9.17 5.15 -8.80
N GLY A 230 9.08 4.56 -7.62
CA GLY A 230 7.86 4.04 -7.03
C GLY A 230 7.89 2.51 -6.84
N ALA A 231 6.86 1.98 -6.21
CA ALA A 231 6.63 0.54 -6.11
C ALA A 231 5.54 0.12 -7.11
N SER A 232 5.62 -1.09 -7.62
CA SER A 232 4.62 -1.62 -8.55
C SER A 232 3.20 -1.51 -7.99
N ARG A 233 2.26 -1.11 -8.81
CA ARG A 233 0.87 -0.84 -8.44
C ARG A 233 0.71 0.16 -7.28
N ARG A 234 1.61 1.16 -7.17
CA ARG A 234 1.52 2.26 -6.18
C ARG A 234 1.73 3.58 -6.89
N LEU A 235 0.65 4.20 -7.35
CA LEU A 235 0.66 5.34 -8.27
C LEU A 235 1.62 5.11 -9.45
N GLU A 236 1.58 3.90 -9.97
CA GLU A 236 2.43 3.45 -11.08
C GLU A 236 1.97 4.08 -12.39
N LEU A 237 2.87 4.82 -13.04
CA LEU A 237 2.62 5.32 -14.39
C LEU A 237 2.69 4.14 -15.37
N ILE A 238 1.56 3.76 -15.97
CA ILE A 238 1.50 2.65 -16.93
C ILE A 238 1.50 3.10 -18.38
N PHE A 239 1.10 4.36 -18.63
CA PHE A 239 1.05 4.92 -19.96
C PHE A 239 1.06 6.45 -19.93
N GLU A 240 1.81 7.07 -20.86
CA GLU A 240 1.79 8.50 -21.12
C GLU A 240 1.84 8.75 -22.63
N ASP A 241 0.83 9.45 -23.17
CA ASP A 241 0.86 10.01 -24.50
C ASP A 241 1.16 11.52 -24.43
N LYS A 242 2.39 11.89 -24.82
CA LYS A 242 2.82 13.29 -24.77
C LYS A 242 2.13 14.18 -25.80
N THR A 243 1.65 13.61 -26.91
CA THR A 243 0.99 14.37 -27.99
C THR A 243 -0.38 14.84 -27.58
N LYS A 244 -1.16 13.98 -26.94
CA LYS A 244 -2.51 14.27 -26.39
C LYS A 244 -2.48 14.69 -24.94
N SER A 245 -1.32 14.63 -24.30
CA SER A 245 -1.16 14.92 -22.87
C SER A 245 -1.97 13.98 -21.96
N ASN A 246 -2.25 12.75 -22.42
CA ASN A 246 -2.97 11.73 -21.68
C ASN A 246 -2.02 10.94 -20.78
N THR A 247 -2.46 10.64 -19.58
CA THR A 247 -1.64 9.95 -18.59
C THR A 247 -2.49 8.94 -17.84
N VAL A 248 -2.03 7.69 -17.73
CA VAL A 248 -2.76 6.63 -17.04
C VAL A 248 -1.92 6.07 -15.90
N TYR A 249 -2.49 6.10 -14.71
CA TYR A 249 -1.91 5.54 -13.49
C TYR A 249 -2.67 4.32 -13.03
N ARG A 250 -1.97 3.38 -12.39
CA ARG A 250 -2.55 2.26 -11.66
C ARG A 250 -2.15 2.34 -10.19
N ASP A 251 -3.11 2.11 -9.31
CA ASP A 251 -2.87 2.06 -7.87
C ASP A 251 -3.62 0.90 -7.22
N PHE A 252 -3.02 0.30 -6.20
CA PHE A 252 -3.62 -0.78 -5.41
C PHE A 252 -4.58 -0.25 -4.33
N ALA A 253 -4.94 1.02 -4.38
CA ALA A 253 -5.88 1.62 -3.44
C ALA A 253 -7.24 0.91 -3.52
N HIS A 254 -7.67 0.35 -2.40
CA HIS A 254 -8.93 -0.40 -2.29
C HIS A 254 -9.68 -0.11 -0.98
N ALA A 255 -9.02 0.39 0.05
CA ALA A 255 -9.66 0.86 1.28
C ALA A 255 -10.00 2.37 1.17
N PRO A 256 -11.04 2.88 1.85
CA PRO A 256 -11.51 4.24 1.73
C PRO A 256 -10.42 5.31 1.84
N SER A 257 -9.62 5.24 2.88
CA SER A 257 -8.51 6.17 3.12
C SER A 257 -7.41 6.11 2.05
N LYS A 258 -7.16 4.93 1.46
CA LYS A 258 -6.20 4.75 0.34
C LYS A 258 -6.75 5.38 -0.94
N VAL A 259 -8.02 5.14 -1.25
CA VAL A 259 -8.72 5.75 -2.42
C VAL A 259 -8.66 7.26 -2.32
N LEU A 260 -9.07 7.83 -1.19
CA LEU A 260 -9.02 9.27 -0.94
C LEU A 260 -7.61 9.85 -1.12
N ALA A 261 -6.58 9.20 -0.56
CA ALA A 261 -5.20 9.65 -0.66
C ALA A 261 -4.68 9.64 -2.10
N THR A 262 -5.03 8.61 -2.89
CA THR A 262 -4.63 8.49 -4.30
C THR A 262 -5.34 9.52 -5.17
N VAL A 263 -6.64 9.72 -4.99
CA VAL A 263 -7.41 10.72 -5.75
C VAL A 263 -6.89 12.12 -5.49
N LYS A 264 -6.65 12.48 -4.21
CA LYS A 264 -6.04 13.76 -3.84
C LYS A 264 -4.65 13.94 -4.44
N ALA A 265 -3.82 12.92 -4.40
CA ALA A 265 -2.47 12.99 -4.97
C ALA A 265 -2.50 13.24 -6.48
N LEU A 266 -3.39 12.55 -7.23
CA LEU A 266 -3.57 12.78 -8.67
C LEU A 266 -4.10 14.18 -8.95
N ARG A 267 -5.07 14.69 -8.17
CA ARG A 267 -5.58 16.04 -8.31
C ARG A 267 -4.53 17.11 -7.98
N GLU A 268 -3.75 16.95 -6.92
CA GLU A 268 -2.67 17.86 -6.56
C GLU A 268 -1.58 17.91 -7.65
N GLN A 269 -1.27 16.77 -8.26
CA GLN A 269 -0.28 16.65 -9.33
C GLN A 269 -0.77 17.24 -10.65
N TYR A 270 -2.05 17.11 -10.96
CA TYR A 270 -2.64 17.45 -12.25
C TYR A 270 -3.84 18.42 -12.10
N ARG A 271 -3.61 19.58 -11.50
CA ARG A 271 -4.67 20.54 -11.10
C ARG A 271 -5.58 20.97 -12.24
N GLU A 272 -4.99 21.17 -13.44
CA GLU A 272 -5.70 21.73 -14.61
C GLU A 272 -6.16 20.65 -15.59
N LYS A 273 -5.85 19.37 -15.33
CA LYS A 273 -6.26 18.29 -16.23
C LYS A 273 -7.58 17.69 -15.80
N TYR A 274 -8.31 17.15 -16.77
CA TYR A 274 -9.48 16.35 -16.50
C TYR A 274 -9.07 15.03 -15.81
N LEU A 275 -9.55 14.82 -14.60
CA LEU A 275 -9.24 13.65 -13.77
C LEU A 275 -10.40 12.65 -13.79
N LEU A 276 -10.20 11.51 -14.42
CA LEU A 276 -11.10 10.37 -14.44
C LEU A 276 -10.60 9.29 -13.52
N ILE A 277 -11.42 8.86 -12.57
CA ILE A 277 -11.09 7.75 -11.67
C ILE A 277 -11.98 6.55 -11.98
N VAL A 278 -11.35 5.40 -12.18
CA VAL A 278 -12.01 4.09 -12.24
C VAL A 278 -11.65 3.34 -10.98
N PHE A 279 -12.64 3.03 -10.15
CA PHE A 279 -12.44 2.31 -8.90
C PHE A 279 -13.16 0.96 -8.92
N GLU A 280 -12.42 -0.13 -8.67
CA GLU A 280 -12.98 -1.47 -8.61
C GLU A 280 -13.32 -1.86 -7.16
N LEU A 281 -14.57 -2.20 -6.92
CA LEU A 281 -15.03 -2.84 -5.70
C LEU A 281 -14.66 -4.32 -5.76
N HIS A 282 -13.49 -4.70 -5.21
CA HIS A 282 -12.95 -6.05 -5.37
C HIS A 282 -12.74 -6.78 -4.03
N THR A 283 -12.43 -6.06 -2.95
CA THR A 283 -12.16 -6.68 -1.64
C THR A 283 -13.45 -7.13 -0.96
N TYR A 284 -13.31 -8.00 0.05
CA TYR A 284 -14.45 -8.41 0.87
C TYR A 284 -15.16 -7.22 1.52
N SER A 285 -14.38 -6.28 2.05
CA SER A 285 -14.92 -5.06 2.67
C SER A 285 -15.63 -4.16 1.66
N SER A 286 -15.02 -3.90 0.49
CA SER A 286 -15.60 -3.00 -0.51
C SER A 286 -16.88 -3.54 -1.15
N LEU A 287 -17.06 -4.85 -1.17
CA LEU A 287 -18.27 -5.51 -1.66
C LEU A 287 -19.34 -5.69 -0.58
N SER A 288 -19.10 -5.23 0.65
CA SER A 288 -20.04 -5.35 1.77
C SER A 288 -20.98 -4.15 1.86
N GLU A 289 -22.29 -4.40 1.88
CA GLU A 289 -23.31 -3.37 2.04
C GLU A 289 -23.14 -2.55 3.34
N VAL A 290 -22.66 -3.18 4.40
CA VAL A 290 -22.42 -2.55 5.71
C VAL A 290 -21.22 -1.60 5.67
N PHE A 291 -20.25 -1.86 4.79
CA PHE A 291 -19.00 -1.11 4.74
C PHE A 291 -18.96 -0.02 3.67
N ILE A 292 -19.84 -0.08 2.65
CA ILE A 292 -19.77 0.82 1.48
C ILE A 292 -19.85 2.31 1.86
N ASP A 293 -20.54 2.67 2.94
CA ASP A 293 -20.69 4.07 3.38
C ASP A 293 -19.38 4.70 3.86
N HIS A 294 -18.36 3.90 4.18
CA HIS A 294 -17.02 4.40 4.49
C HIS A 294 -16.31 5.04 3.28
N TYR A 295 -16.79 4.77 2.04
CA TYR A 295 -16.28 5.40 0.83
C TYR A 295 -16.87 6.78 0.55
N SER A 296 -17.75 7.30 1.43
CA SER A 296 -18.30 8.64 1.31
C SER A 296 -17.20 9.67 1.05
N ASN A 297 -17.40 10.49 0.03
CA ASN A 297 -16.51 11.58 -0.41
C ASN A 297 -15.09 11.14 -0.87
N CYS A 298 -14.81 9.84 -1.03
CA CYS A 298 -13.48 9.38 -1.47
C CYS A 298 -13.15 9.75 -2.92
N LEU A 299 -14.16 10.05 -3.74
CA LEU A 299 -14.03 10.36 -5.16
C LEU A 299 -14.38 11.82 -5.50
N ASP A 300 -14.54 12.72 -4.51
CA ASP A 300 -15.01 14.09 -4.76
C ASP A 300 -14.01 14.94 -5.56
N ASP A 301 -12.72 14.70 -5.38
CA ASP A 301 -11.67 15.48 -6.04
C ASP A 301 -11.45 15.10 -7.53
N CYS A 302 -12.19 14.13 -8.10
CA CYS A 302 -12.14 13.83 -9.53
C CYS A 302 -13.29 14.46 -10.31
N ASP A 303 -13.06 14.74 -11.59
CA ASP A 303 -14.09 15.31 -12.48
C ASP A 303 -15.11 14.23 -12.88
N LYS A 304 -14.66 12.99 -13.03
CA LYS A 304 -15.51 11.84 -13.34
C LYS A 304 -15.11 10.62 -12.54
N ALA A 305 -16.11 9.92 -12.03
CA ALA A 305 -15.96 8.67 -11.31
C ALA A 305 -16.71 7.53 -12.01
N ILE A 306 -16.01 6.41 -12.21
CA ILE A 306 -16.55 5.14 -12.67
C ILE A 306 -16.29 4.11 -11.58
N VAL A 307 -17.32 3.37 -11.16
CA VAL A 307 -17.18 2.26 -10.23
C VAL A 307 -17.41 0.96 -10.97
N PHE A 308 -16.41 0.09 -10.93
CA PHE A 308 -16.48 -1.27 -11.47
C PHE A 308 -16.98 -2.21 -10.38
N TYR A 309 -18.12 -2.84 -10.60
CA TYR A 309 -18.77 -3.74 -9.65
C TYR A 309 -19.14 -5.04 -10.34
N ASP A 310 -18.31 -6.06 -10.16
CA ASP A 310 -18.49 -7.37 -10.78
C ASP A 310 -19.36 -8.29 -9.92
N TYR A 311 -20.52 -8.68 -10.43
CA TYR A 311 -21.43 -9.61 -9.78
C TYR A 311 -20.81 -10.99 -9.54
N HIS A 312 -19.92 -11.45 -10.43
CA HIS A 312 -19.23 -12.73 -10.27
C HIS A 312 -18.27 -12.71 -9.07
N ALA A 313 -17.57 -11.57 -8.86
CA ALA A 313 -16.71 -11.40 -7.69
C ALA A 313 -17.50 -11.42 -6.37
N VAL A 314 -18.72 -10.89 -6.37
CA VAL A 314 -19.64 -10.94 -5.23
C VAL A 314 -20.08 -12.37 -4.92
N GLU A 315 -20.48 -13.11 -5.96
CA GLU A 315 -20.90 -14.52 -5.85
C GLU A 315 -19.77 -15.40 -5.30
N LEU A 316 -18.55 -15.26 -5.82
CA LEU A 316 -17.37 -16.00 -5.34
C LEU A 316 -17.10 -15.78 -3.85
N LYS A 317 -17.40 -14.58 -3.34
CA LYS A 317 -17.25 -14.23 -1.93
C LYS A 317 -18.48 -14.55 -1.08
N ARG A 318 -19.55 -15.05 -1.70
CA ARG A 318 -20.83 -15.39 -1.04
C ARG A 318 -21.45 -14.20 -0.32
N LEU A 319 -21.40 -13.03 -0.95
CA LEU A 319 -22.01 -11.80 -0.49
C LEU A 319 -23.31 -11.55 -1.24
N GLU A 320 -24.17 -10.71 -0.67
CA GLU A 320 -25.37 -10.23 -1.36
C GLU A 320 -25.02 -9.09 -2.33
N ASN A 321 -25.71 -9.05 -3.47
CA ASN A 321 -25.51 -7.99 -4.44
C ASN A 321 -26.06 -6.65 -3.93
N MET A 322 -25.30 -5.58 -4.10
CA MET A 322 -25.78 -4.22 -3.92
C MET A 322 -26.39 -3.70 -5.22
N THR A 323 -27.42 -2.85 -5.12
CA THR A 323 -27.94 -2.10 -6.27
C THR A 323 -27.03 -0.92 -6.61
N ASP A 324 -27.10 -0.43 -7.85
CA ASP A 324 -26.34 0.73 -8.29
C ASP A 324 -26.67 1.97 -7.44
N GLU A 325 -27.93 2.14 -7.05
CA GLU A 325 -28.37 3.22 -6.16
C GLU A 325 -27.74 3.10 -4.76
N ARG A 326 -27.59 1.85 -4.25
CA ARG A 326 -26.91 1.62 -2.97
C ARG A 326 -25.44 2.00 -3.04
N ILE A 327 -24.77 1.64 -4.13
CA ILE A 327 -23.36 1.97 -4.36
C ILE A 327 -23.20 3.50 -4.44
N LYS A 328 -23.98 4.20 -5.28
CA LYS A 328 -23.94 5.67 -5.42
C LYS A 328 -24.12 6.37 -4.07
N ARG A 329 -25.09 5.91 -3.28
CA ARG A 329 -25.36 6.45 -1.94
C ARG A 329 -24.13 6.24 -1.02
N GLY A 330 -23.45 5.09 -1.09
CA GLY A 330 -22.27 4.79 -0.29
C GLY A 330 -21.12 5.76 -0.56
N PHE A 331 -20.97 6.22 -1.80
CA PHE A 331 -19.97 7.23 -2.16
C PHE A 331 -20.46 8.68 -1.93
N SER A 332 -21.73 8.88 -1.59
CA SER A 332 -22.37 10.21 -1.49
C SER A 332 -22.26 11.03 -2.77
N ARG A 333 -22.33 10.37 -3.94
CA ARG A 333 -22.11 10.99 -5.25
C ARG A 333 -23.04 10.37 -6.32
N ASP A 334 -24.02 11.14 -6.81
CA ASP A 334 -25.07 10.64 -7.71
C ASP A 334 -24.61 10.47 -9.17
N ASP A 335 -23.58 11.22 -9.61
CA ASP A 335 -23.06 11.21 -10.98
C ASP A 335 -22.10 10.04 -11.28
N ILE A 336 -21.84 9.16 -10.31
CA ILE A 336 -21.02 7.96 -10.51
C ILE A 336 -21.67 7.06 -11.58
N GLN A 337 -20.88 6.65 -12.55
CA GLN A 337 -21.25 5.62 -13.50
C GLN A 337 -20.80 4.26 -12.99
N ILE A 338 -21.72 3.29 -12.98
CA ILE A 338 -21.42 1.93 -12.53
C ILE A 338 -21.38 1.03 -13.75
N VAL A 339 -20.38 0.17 -13.82
CA VAL A 339 -20.19 -0.82 -14.87
C VAL A 339 -19.92 -2.19 -14.24
N HIS A 340 -20.36 -3.25 -14.91
CA HIS A 340 -20.33 -4.61 -14.39
C HIS A 340 -19.42 -5.54 -15.18
N THR A 341 -19.00 -5.13 -16.36
CA THR A 341 -18.12 -5.92 -17.24
C THR A 341 -16.97 -5.09 -17.79
N LYS A 342 -15.90 -5.76 -18.20
CA LYS A 342 -14.77 -5.10 -18.86
C LYS A 342 -15.19 -4.39 -20.13
N GLU A 343 -16.10 -5.00 -20.91
CA GLU A 343 -16.62 -4.47 -22.17
C GLU A 343 -17.35 -3.15 -21.94
N GLU A 344 -18.24 -3.08 -20.95
CA GLU A 344 -18.95 -1.84 -20.57
C GLU A 344 -17.95 -0.75 -20.14
N LEU A 345 -16.91 -1.13 -19.37
CA LEU A 345 -15.86 -0.19 -18.97
C LEU A 345 -15.13 0.37 -20.19
N LEU A 346 -14.68 -0.47 -21.12
CA LEU A 346 -13.97 -0.04 -22.31
C LEU A 346 -14.83 0.86 -23.22
N GLU A 347 -16.11 0.52 -23.40
CA GLU A 347 -17.06 1.37 -24.16
C GLU A 347 -17.22 2.74 -23.52
N LEU A 348 -17.30 2.79 -22.19
CA LEU A 348 -17.47 4.03 -21.45
C LEU A 348 -16.20 4.90 -21.53
N LEU A 349 -15.02 4.31 -21.36
CA LEU A 349 -13.74 5.00 -21.50
C LEU A 349 -13.53 5.55 -22.93
N ALA A 350 -13.94 4.78 -23.94
CA ALA A 350 -13.85 5.21 -25.34
C ALA A 350 -14.79 6.38 -25.69
N LYS A 351 -15.98 6.45 -25.06
CA LYS A 351 -16.93 7.57 -25.23
C LYS A 351 -16.43 8.86 -24.59
N ASP A 352 -15.67 8.74 -23.50
CA ASP A 352 -15.10 9.87 -22.75
C ASP A 352 -13.71 10.28 -23.23
N LYS A 353 -13.34 9.88 -24.44
CA LYS A 353 -12.04 10.19 -25.02
C LYS A 353 -11.87 11.70 -25.17
N THR A 354 -11.22 12.32 -24.20
CA THR A 354 -10.83 13.73 -24.21
C THR A 354 -9.31 13.85 -24.32
N ASN A 355 -8.84 14.97 -24.87
CA ASN A 355 -7.42 15.30 -24.81
C ASN A 355 -7.08 15.84 -23.42
N SER A 356 -5.85 15.62 -22.96
CA SER A 356 -5.35 16.10 -21.67
C SER A 356 -6.09 15.47 -20.45
N VAL A 357 -6.32 14.14 -20.52
CA VAL A 357 -6.93 13.38 -19.42
C VAL A 357 -5.90 12.68 -18.56
N VAL A 358 -6.15 12.64 -17.26
CA VAL A 358 -5.48 11.78 -16.30
C VAL A 358 -6.45 10.70 -15.86
N VAL A 359 -6.10 9.46 -16.07
CA VAL A 359 -6.89 8.29 -15.66
C VAL A 359 -6.22 7.61 -14.47
N GLY A 360 -6.95 7.47 -13.37
CA GLY A 360 -6.53 6.68 -12.22
C GLY A 360 -7.31 5.37 -12.15
N LEU A 361 -6.62 4.24 -12.29
CA LEU A 361 -7.18 2.89 -12.14
C LEU A 361 -6.88 2.38 -10.74
N LEU A 362 -7.87 2.37 -9.86
CA LEU A 362 -7.72 2.03 -8.45
C LEU A 362 -8.34 0.65 -8.19
N SER A 363 -7.50 -0.34 -7.87
CA SER A 363 -7.97 -1.70 -7.61
C SER A 363 -6.94 -2.58 -6.91
N SER A 364 -7.41 -3.50 -6.06
CA SER A 364 -6.64 -4.67 -5.62
C SER A 364 -6.77 -5.87 -6.57
N GLY A 365 -7.67 -5.79 -7.56
CA GLY A 365 -7.87 -6.75 -8.64
C GLY A 365 -7.22 -6.29 -9.95
N ASP A 366 -7.88 -6.58 -11.07
CA ASP A 366 -7.39 -6.28 -12.41
C ASP A 366 -8.51 -5.88 -13.40
N PHE A 367 -9.68 -5.49 -12.91
CA PHE A 367 -10.85 -5.09 -13.73
C PHE A 367 -11.23 -6.18 -14.75
N ASN A 368 -11.27 -7.44 -14.32
CA ASN A 368 -11.50 -8.61 -15.17
C ASN A 368 -10.51 -8.72 -16.35
N GLY A 369 -9.22 -8.53 -16.06
CA GLY A 369 -8.16 -8.67 -17.04
C GLY A 369 -7.99 -7.46 -17.96
N LEU A 370 -8.25 -6.24 -17.47
CA LEU A 370 -7.94 -5.01 -18.20
C LEU A 370 -6.43 -4.88 -18.40
N THR A 371 -6.00 -4.79 -19.65
CA THR A 371 -4.59 -4.71 -20.05
C THR A 371 -4.14 -3.27 -20.33
N THR A 372 -2.82 -3.06 -20.34
CA THR A 372 -2.25 -1.77 -20.77
C THR A 372 -2.52 -1.50 -22.24
N ASP A 373 -2.60 -2.54 -23.07
CA ASP A 373 -2.86 -2.37 -24.52
C ASP A 373 -4.30 -1.94 -24.78
N ASP A 374 -5.29 -2.47 -24.03
CA ASP A 374 -6.67 -1.97 -24.06
C ASP A 374 -6.75 -0.44 -23.84
N LEU A 375 -5.91 0.07 -22.93
CA LEU A 375 -5.88 1.50 -22.59
C LEU A 375 -5.13 2.33 -23.63
N LYS A 376 -4.05 1.80 -24.20
CA LYS A 376 -3.34 2.45 -25.31
C LYS A 376 -4.24 2.63 -26.52
N ASP A 377 -5.04 1.62 -26.87
CA ASP A 377 -5.99 1.70 -28.00
C ASP A 377 -7.01 2.82 -27.82
N ILE A 378 -7.36 3.16 -26.57
CA ILE A 378 -8.28 4.26 -26.26
C ILE A 378 -7.58 5.62 -26.23
N TYR A 379 -6.42 5.73 -25.57
CA TYR A 379 -5.79 7.01 -25.20
C TYR A 379 -4.57 7.40 -26.01
N SER A 380 -3.99 6.51 -26.84
CA SER A 380 -2.95 6.88 -27.80
C SER A 380 -3.50 7.31 -29.16
N GLU A 381 -2.65 7.88 -29.98
CA GLU A 381 -2.95 8.07 -31.42
C GLU A 381 -3.00 6.72 -32.13
N SER A 382 -4.06 6.49 -32.88
CA SER A 382 -4.11 5.48 -33.94
C SER A 382 -3.34 5.93 -35.17
#